data_e853b5dc5022a0014b89ca7049692195
#
_entry.id   e853b5dc5022a0014b89ca7049692195
#
_cell.length_a   1.000
_cell.length_b   1.000
_cell.length_c   1.000
_cell.angle_alpha   90.00
_cell.angle_beta   90.00
_cell.angle_gamma   90.00
#
_symmetry.space_group_name_H-M   'P 1'
#
loop_
_entity.id
_entity.type
_entity.pdbx_description
1 polymer ?
#
loop_
_entity_poly.entity_id
_entity_poly.type
_entity_poly.pdbx_seq_one_letter_code
_entity_poly.pdbx_strand_id
1 'polypeptide(L)'
;MKIGIIGAGIFGITIANRLSKSHEVEIIEKNEDILMASSDVNQCRVHRGYHYPRSDITVKEVLESQESFKEEYKDAIINDFENYYCISKKNSKTSADEYLKFCKRNNLEYKISKLNIINENSINLCVKVKENLFDHKKIKKICWKKLKENNIIVHLNQKANELTFKKYDKIIICTYADTNEFLDKFSNNKLEAQFEICEKIFVKLPKSFDNKSILIMDGPFMSIDPVGDTGIFIIGDVVNTVLTSNKGTKPIIDKKFLNVLNKGIIS
;
A
#
# COMPACT_ATOMS: atom_id res chain seq x y z
N MET A 1 1.71 -21.95 22.44
CA MET A 1 1.52 -20.64 23.06
C MET A 1 0.27 -20.00 22.48
N LYS A 2 -0.39 -19.16 23.25
CA LYS A 2 -1.50 -18.34 22.77
C LYS A 2 -0.97 -16.94 22.41
N ILE A 3 -1.12 -16.54 21.13
CA ILE A 3 -0.58 -15.31 20.57
C ILE A 3 -1.71 -14.38 20.17
N GLY A 4 -1.67 -13.14 20.67
CA GLY A 4 -2.57 -12.08 20.25
C GLY A 4 -1.90 -11.16 19.22
N ILE A 5 -2.57 -10.91 18.10
CA ILE A 5 -2.10 -9.96 17.07
C ILE A 5 -3.03 -8.76 17.08
N ILE A 6 -2.47 -7.57 17.27
CA ILE A 6 -3.23 -6.32 17.28
C ILE A 6 -3.16 -5.70 15.89
N GLY A 7 -4.32 -5.61 15.23
CA GLY A 7 -4.48 -5.08 13.88
C GLY A 7 -4.62 -6.16 12.80
N ALA A 8 -5.74 -6.12 12.09
CA ALA A 8 -6.07 -7.01 10.98
C ALA A 8 -5.76 -6.41 9.60
N GLY A 9 -4.68 -5.62 9.49
CA GLY A 9 -4.09 -5.23 8.22
C GLY A 9 -3.37 -6.42 7.56
N ILE A 10 -2.86 -6.24 6.34
CA ILE A 10 -2.20 -7.30 5.57
C ILE A 10 -1.06 -7.96 6.34
N PHE A 11 -0.27 -7.19 7.11
CA PHE A 11 0.82 -7.72 7.93
C PHE A 11 0.31 -8.60 9.07
N GLY A 12 -0.69 -8.12 9.83
CA GLY A 12 -1.25 -8.90 10.94
C GLY A 12 -1.83 -10.22 10.48
N ILE A 13 -2.57 -10.22 9.37
CA ILE A 13 -3.15 -11.44 8.78
C ILE A 13 -2.07 -12.39 8.28
N THR A 14 -1.05 -11.88 7.59
CA THR A 14 0.06 -12.71 7.09
C THR A 14 0.81 -13.38 8.23
N ILE A 15 1.10 -12.65 9.30
CA ILE A 15 1.77 -13.17 10.50
C ILE A 15 0.87 -14.21 11.18
N ALA A 16 -0.42 -13.92 11.34
CA ALA A 16 -1.39 -14.84 11.94
C ALA A 16 -1.42 -16.18 11.20
N ASN A 17 -1.54 -16.15 9.87
CA ASN A 17 -1.57 -17.37 9.05
C ASN A 17 -0.27 -18.19 9.14
N ARG A 18 0.87 -17.54 9.34
CA ARG A 18 2.15 -18.24 9.50
C ARG A 18 2.28 -18.88 10.88
N LEU A 19 1.89 -18.16 11.92
CA LEU A 19 2.04 -18.59 13.31
C LEU A 19 0.99 -19.64 13.71
N SER A 20 -0.19 -19.62 13.11
CA SER A 20 -1.27 -20.59 13.40
C SER A 20 -0.88 -22.05 13.11
N LYS A 21 0.17 -22.29 12.31
CA LYS A 21 0.71 -23.63 12.05
C LYS A 21 1.28 -24.31 13.31
N SER A 22 1.65 -23.55 14.34
CA SER A 22 2.30 -24.07 15.54
C SER A 22 1.80 -23.43 16.85
N HIS A 23 0.91 -22.44 16.76
CA HIS A 23 0.42 -21.69 17.90
C HIS A 23 -1.09 -21.44 17.77
N GLU A 24 -1.74 -21.23 18.91
CA GLU A 24 -3.08 -20.64 18.96
C GLU A 24 -2.98 -19.14 18.72
N VAL A 25 -3.67 -18.64 17.71
CA VAL A 25 -3.56 -17.24 17.28
C VAL A 25 -4.94 -16.59 17.22
N GLU A 26 -5.04 -15.41 17.82
CA GLU A 26 -6.21 -14.56 17.70
C GLU A 26 -5.80 -13.18 17.21
N ILE A 27 -6.69 -12.53 16.43
CA ILE A 27 -6.49 -11.16 15.95
C ILE A 27 -7.50 -10.24 16.63
N ILE A 28 -7.05 -9.07 17.07
CA ILE A 28 -7.89 -8.02 17.63
C ILE A 28 -7.86 -6.82 16.70
N GLU A 29 -9.03 -6.44 16.18
CA GLU A 29 -9.18 -5.36 15.20
C GLU A 29 -10.21 -4.35 15.70
N LYS A 30 -9.87 -3.06 15.65
CA LYS A 30 -10.75 -1.98 16.09
C LYS A 30 -11.90 -1.68 15.14
N ASN A 31 -11.73 -2.00 13.87
CA ASN A 31 -12.71 -1.77 12.81
C ASN A 31 -13.71 -2.94 12.72
N GLU A 32 -14.78 -2.71 11.97
CA GLU A 32 -15.85 -3.69 11.74
C GLU A 32 -15.47 -4.81 10.75
N ASP A 33 -14.35 -4.68 10.03
CA ASP A 33 -13.84 -5.69 9.11
C ASP A 33 -12.31 -5.63 9.06
N ILE A 34 -11.70 -6.64 8.45
CA ILE A 34 -10.26 -6.69 8.17
C ILE A 34 -9.89 -5.76 7.00
N LEU A 35 -8.61 -5.38 6.92
CA LEU A 35 -8.01 -4.60 5.83
C LEU A 35 -8.68 -3.24 5.59
N MET A 36 -9.22 -2.58 6.59
CA MET A 36 -9.97 -1.32 6.44
C MET A 36 -9.12 -0.04 6.56
N ALA A 37 -7.81 -0.15 6.67
CA ALA A 37 -6.92 1.01 6.76
C ALA A 37 -6.04 1.13 5.51
N SER A 38 -4.75 1.42 5.65
CA SER A 38 -3.80 1.54 4.53
C SER A 38 -3.74 0.31 3.61
N SER A 39 -4.18 -0.85 4.07
CA SER A 39 -4.30 -2.06 3.23
C SER A 39 -5.46 -2.01 2.21
N ASP A 40 -6.45 -1.15 2.42
CA ASP A 40 -7.57 -0.94 1.50
C ASP A 40 -7.33 0.25 0.56
N VAL A 41 -6.69 1.31 1.08
CA VAL A 41 -6.52 2.58 0.39
C VAL A 41 -5.09 2.76 -0.11
N ASN A 42 -4.77 2.12 -1.24
CA ASN A 42 -3.46 2.19 -1.88
C ASN A 42 -3.62 2.09 -3.41
N GLN A 43 -2.53 2.15 -4.15
CA GLN A 43 -2.53 2.09 -5.62
C GLN A 43 -2.71 0.69 -6.19
N CYS A 44 -2.86 -0.33 -5.36
CA CYS A 44 -3.05 -1.73 -5.76
C CYS A 44 -1.99 -2.27 -6.73
N ARG A 45 -0.75 -1.80 -6.64
CA ARG A 45 0.36 -2.24 -7.49
C ARG A 45 1.15 -3.37 -6.82
N VAL A 46 1.49 -4.38 -7.62
CA VAL A 46 2.50 -5.37 -7.25
C VAL A 46 3.84 -4.87 -7.80
N HIS A 47 4.51 -4.05 -7.01
CA HIS A 47 5.75 -3.40 -7.43
C HIS A 47 6.83 -4.39 -7.86
N ARG A 48 7.56 -4.03 -8.94
CA ARG A 48 8.75 -4.74 -9.42
C ARG A 48 10.02 -3.89 -9.36
N GLY A 49 9.98 -2.81 -8.60
CA GLY A 49 11.15 -1.95 -8.41
C GLY A 49 11.20 -0.73 -9.32
N TYR A 50 10.41 -0.63 -10.38
CA TYR A 50 10.41 0.51 -11.33
C TYR A 50 10.23 1.87 -10.67
N HIS A 51 9.56 1.89 -9.52
CA HIS A 51 9.28 3.10 -8.73
C HIS A 51 10.49 3.64 -7.96
N TYR A 52 11.59 2.89 -7.87
CA TYR A 52 12.71 3.21 -6.98
C TYR A 52 14.04 3.47 -7.71
N PRO A 53 14.11 4.43 -8.67
CA PRO A 53 15.30 4.63 -9.51
C PRO A 53 16.55 5.03 -8.74
N ARG A 54 16.38 5.48 -7.48
CA ARG A 54 17.46 5.95 -6.60
C ARG A 54 17.84 4.97 -5.49
N SER A 55 17.28 3.73 -5.50
CA SER A 55 17.53 2.73 -4.47
C SER A 55 17.56 1.31 -5.03
N ASP A 56 18.72 0.85 -5.44
CA ASP A 56 18.90 -0.53 -5.92
C ASP A 56 18.61 -1.56 -4.80
N ILE A 57 18.85 -1.20 -3.53
CA ILE A 57 18.54 -2.06 -2.37
C ILE A 57 17.03 -2.30 -2.30
N THR A 58 16.21 -1.26 -2.40
CA THR A 58 14.74 -1.39 -2.39
C THR A 58 14.25 -2.20 -3.59
N VAL A 59 14.88 -2.03 -4.76
CA VAL A 59 14.54 -2.86 -5.94
C VAL A 59 14.76 -4.33 -5.65
N LYS A 60 15.91 -4.68 -5.07
CA LYS A 60 16.24 -6.06 -4.71
C LYS A 60 15.24 -6.66 -3.73
N GLU A 61 14.94 -5.95 -2.64
CA GLU A 61 13.95 -6.38 -1.63
C GLU A 61 12.56 -6.60 -2.23
N VAL A 62 12.13 -5.71 -3.13
CA VAL A 62 10.86 -5.82 -3.85
C VAL A 62 10.85 -7.04 -4.76
N LEU A 63 11.91 -7.27 -5.54
CA LEU A 63 12.01 -8.43 -6.43
C LEU A 63 12.03 -9.76 -5.67
N GLU A 64 12.70 -9.81 -4.52
CA GLU A 64 12.74 -11.00 -3.65
C GLU A 64 11.38 -11.30 -3.01
N SER A 65 10.60 -10.27 -2.66
CA SER A 65 9.32 -10.42 -1.96
C SER A 65 8.12 -10.61 -2.88
N GLN A 66 8.14 -10.08 -4.11
CA GLN A 66 6.96 -10.07 -4.99
C GLN A 66 6.45 -11.46 -5.37
N GLU A 67 7.35 -12.44 -5.55
CA GLU A 67 6.94 -13.79 -5.99
C GLU A 67 6.13 -14.50 -4.90
N SER A 68 6.52 -14.37 -3.64
CA SER A 68 5.75 -14.92 -2.52
C SER A 68 4.38 -14.25 -2.40
N PHE A 69 4.28 -12.95 -2.65
CA PHE A 69 3.01 -12.23 -2.68
C PHE A 69 2.11 -12.71 -3.82
N LYS A 70 2.66 -12.86 -5.03
CA LYS A 70 1.92 -13.35 -6.20
C LYS A 70 1.43 -14.78 -6.00
N GLU A 71 2.24 -15.64 -5.43
CA GLU A 71 1.84 -17.02 -5.12
C GLU A 71 0.70 -17.03 -4.09
N GLU A 72 0.85 -16.23 -3.02
CA GLU A 72 -0.12 -16.17 -1.94
C GLU A 72 -1.48 -15.61 -2.37
N TYR A 73 -1.49 -14.63 -3.27
CA TYR A 73 -2.68 -13.90 -3.71
C TYR A 73 -2.93 -14.02 -5.22
N LYS A 74 -2.52 -15.12 -5.86
CA LYS A 74 -2.59 -15.34 -7.32
C LYS A 74 -3.95 -15.01 -7.93
N ASP A 75 -5.04 -15.37 -7.26
CA ASP A 75 -6.41 -15.18 -7.75
C ASP A 75 -6.87 -13.71 -7.68
N ALA A 76 -6.11 -12.87 -7.00
CA ALA A 76 -6.32 -11.42 -6.94
C ALA A 76 -5.41 -10.63 -7.88
N ILE A 77 -4.42 -11.27 -8.50
CA ILE A 77 -3.51 -10.59 -9.42
C ILE A 77 -4.20 -10.27 -10.74
N ILE A 78 -4.03 -9.05 -11.22
CA ILE A 78 -4.58 -8.55 -12.48
C ILE A 78 -3.42 -8.33 -13.45
N ASN A 79 -3.48 -9.03 -14.59
CA ASN A 79 -2.40 -9.01 -15.61
C ASN A 79 -2.74 -8.13 -16.83
N ASP A 80 -4.00 -7.77 -17.00
CA ASP A 80 -4.51 -7.18 -18.25
C ASP A 80 -4.40 -5.64 -18.28
N PHE A 81 -3.64 -5.06 -17.35
CA PHE A 81 -3.37 -3.63 -17.35
C PHE A 81 -2.02 -3.28 -17.99
N GLU A 82 -2.00 -2.16 -18.67
CA GLU A 82 -0.79 -1.56 -19.18
C GLU A 82 -0.21 -0.57 -18.17
N ASN A 83 0.99 -0.82 -17.69
CA ASN A 83 1.65 0.03 -16.71
C ASN A 83 2.70 0.92 -17.37
N TYR A 84 2.60 2.23 -17.15
CA TYR A 84 3.48 3.23 -17.72
C TYR A 84 4.19 4.02 -16.65
N TYR A 85 5.49 4.16 -16.80
CA TYR A 85 6.33 5.05 -16.02
C TYR A 85 6.85 6.16 -16.90
N CYS A 86 6.58 7.39 -16.52
CA CYS A 86 6.92 8.57 -17.30
C CYS A 86 7.86 9.48 -16.52
N ILE A 87 8.98 9.86 -17.12
CA ILE A 87 9.91 10.81 -16.52
C ILE A 87 9.55 12.22 -16.96
N SER A 88 9.25 13.08 -16.01
CA SER A 88 8.92 14.48 -16.28
C SER A 88 10.10 15.23 -16.89
N LYS A 89 9.80 16.14 -17.82
CA LYS A 89 10.81 17.02 -18.46
C LYS A 89 11.38 18.04 -17.49
N LYS A 90 10.59 18.46 -16.51
CA LYS A 90 11.00 19.48 -15.52
C LYS A 90 10.90 18.90 -14.12
N ASN A 91 11.78 19.33 -13.24
CA ASN A 91 11.76 19.01 -11.81
C ASN A 91 11.83 17.52 -11.45
N SER A 92 12.19 16.62 -12.38
CA SER A 92 12.47 15.24 -12.06
C SER A 92 13.84 15.12 -11.38
N LYS A 93 13.90 14.31 -10.33
CA LYS A 93 15.15 13.99 -9.60
C LYS A 93 15.99 12.93 -10.33
N THR A 94 15.39 12.27 -11.33
CA THR A 94 16.04 11.27 -12.18
C THR A 94 15.81 11.66 -13.64
N SER A 95 16.85 11.77 -14.42
CA SER A 95 16.78 12.02 -15.86
C SER A 95 16.33 10.77 -16.63
N ALA A 96 15.92 10.96 -17.89
CA ALA A 96 15.55 9.84 -18.76
C ALA A 96 16.68 8.81 -18.92
N ASP A 97 17.90 9.29 -19.14
CA ASP A 97 19.09 8.41 -19.31
C ASP A 97 19.44 7.65 -18.04
N GLU A 98 19.38 8.31 -16.87
CA GLU A 98 19.59 7.67 -15.58
C GLU A 98 18.54 6.60 -15.34
N TYR A 99 17.28 6.85 -15.68
CA TYR A 99 16.21 5.87 -15.52
C TYR A 99 16.40 4.65 -16.43
N LEU A 100 16.81 4.85 -17.67
CA LEU A 100 17.11 3.73 -18.57
C LEU A 100 18.32 2.91 -18.12
N LYS A 101 19.38 3.57 -17.62
CA LYS A 101 20.53 2.90 -17.00
C LYS A 101 20.13 2.12 -15.75
N PHE A 102 19.29 2.71 -14.92
CA PHE A 102 18.71 2.05 -13.75
C PHE A 102 17.94 0.78 -14.12
N CYS A 103 17.04 0.85 -15.08
CA CYS A 103 16.30 -0.33 -15.53
C CYS A 103 17.25 -1.44 -16.03
N LYS A 104 18.26 -1.08 -16.82
CA LYS A 104 19.26 -2.04 -17.35
C LYS A 104 20.04 -2.73 -16.23
N ARG A 105 20.60 -1.96 -15.27
CA ARG A 105 21.43 -2.55 -14.19
C ARG A 105 20.66 -3.44 -13.23
N ASN A 106 19.31 -3.22 -13.11
CA ASN A 106 18.45 -4.03 -12.27
C ASN A 106 17.67 -5.11 -13.05
N ASN A 107 17.98 -5.33 -14.33
CA ASN A 107 17.30 -6.29 -15.21
C ASN A 107 15.77 -6.06 -15.28
N LEU A 108 15.34 -4.82 -15.23
CA LEU A 108 13.94 -4.43 -15.33
C LEU A 108 13.57 -4.26 -16.83
N GLU A 109 12.71 -5.13 -17.33
CA GLU A 109 12.26 -5.08 -18.73
C GLU A 109 11.35 -3.88 -18.98
N TYR A 110 11.60 -3.13 -20.03
CA TYR A 110 10.77 -2.00 -20.45
C TYR A 110 10.68 -1.88 -21.97
N LYS A 111 9.64 -1.19 -22.43
CA LYS A 111 9.49 -0.78 -23.84
C LYS A 111 9.24 0.73 -23.87
N ILE A 112 10.07 1.46 -24.62
CA ILE A 112 9.84 2.89 -24.86
C ILE A 112 8.50 3.03 -25.60
N SER A 113 7.65 3.92 -25.13
CA SER A 113 6.27 4.06 -25.57
C SER A 113 5.88 5.53 -25.64
N LYS A 114 4.78 5.81 -26.33
CA LYS A 114 4.11 7.11 -26.35
C LYS A 114 2.69 6.95 -25.84
N LEU A 115 2.20 7.93 -25.12
CA LEU A 115 0.84 7.96 -24.59
C LEU A 115 0.16 9.25 -25.00
N ASN A 116 -0.78 9.16 -25.95
CA ASN A 116 -1.52 10.32 -26.47
C ASN A 116 -2.41 11.03 -25.45
N ILE A 117 -2.62 10.43 -24.27
CA ILE A 117 -3.40 10.99 -23.17
C ILE A 117 -2.56 11.83 -22.21
N ILE A 118 -1.25 11.91 -22.41
CA ILE A 118 -0.32 12.73 -21.64
C ILE A 118 0.23 13.81 -22.56
N ASN A 119 0.45 15.01 -22.01
CA ASN A 119 1.12 16.06 -22.74
C ASN A 119 2.60 15.69 -22.98
N GLU A 120 2.90 15.25 -24.21
CA GLU A 120 4.26 14.86 -24.63
C GLU A 120 5.31 15.96 -24.40
N ASN A 121 4.91 17.23 -24.45
CA ASN A 121 5.85 18.34 -24.18
C ASN A 121 6.30 18.41 -22.71
N SER A 122 5.61 17.73 -21.81
CA SER A 122 5.92 17.70 -20.38
C SER A 122 6.72 16.47 -19.95
N ILE A 123 6.93 15.49 -20.85
CA ILE A 123 7.55 14.20 -20.57
C ILE A 123 8.81 14.01 -21.42
N ASN A 124 9.91 13.61 -20.81
CA ASN A 124 11.16 13.25 -21.51
C ASN A 124 11.21 11.78 -21.91
N LEU A 125 10.59 10.92 -21.12
CA LEU A 125 10.59 9.49 -21.34
C LEU A 125 9.26 8.90 -20.88
N CYS A 126 8.69 8.02 -21.65
CA CYS A 126 7.61 7.14 -21.23
C CYS A 126 7.99 5.70 -21.56
N VAL A 127 7.91 4.82 -20.59
CA VAL A 127 8.15 3.38 -20.77
C VAL A 127 6.94 2.58 -20.32
N LYS A 128 6.57 1.58 -21.12
CA LYS A 128 5.64 0.53 -20.73
C LYS A 128 6.44 -0.57 -20.04
N VAL A 129 5.95 -1.03 -18.88
CA VAL A 129 6.65 -2.00 -18.05
C VAL A 129 5.77 -3.21 -17.74
N LYS A 130 6.42 -4.30 -17.31
CA LYS A 130 5.74 -5.51 -16.84
C LYS A 130 5.55 -5.44 -15.32
N GLU A 131 4.50 -4.77 -14.88
CA GLU A 131 4.09 -4.72 -13.48
C GLU A 131 2.62 -5.14 -13.38
N ASN A 132 2.25 -5.83 -12.31
CA ASN A 132 0.88 -6.28 -12.12
C ASN A 132 0.15 -5.33 -11.16
N LEU A 133 -1.16 -5.36 -11.23
CA LEU A 133 -2.04 -4.80 -10.22
C LEU A 133 -2.67 -5.94 -9.42
N PHE A 134 -3.35 -5.62 -8.33
CA PHE A 134 -4.16 -6.58 -7.59
C PHE A 134 -5.54 -6.00 -7.26
N ASP A 135 -6.52 -6.90 -7.15
CA ASP A 135 -7.85 -6.57 -6.69
C ASP A 135 -7.91 -6.68 -5.16
N HIS A 136 -8.01 -5.55 -4.46
CA HIS A 136 -8.05 -5.49 -3.00
C HIS A 136 -9.27 -6.23 -2.41
N LYS A 137 -10.42 -6.25 -3.12
CA LYS A 137 -11.62 -6.99 -2.68
C LYS A 137 -11.40 -8.50 -2.76
N LYS A 138 -10.69 -8.95 -3.79
CA LYS A 138 -10.31 -10.37 -3.88
C LYS A 138 -9.28 -10.74 -2.82
N ILE A 139 -8.29 -9.87 -2.54
CA ILE A 139 -7.36 -10.07 -1.43
C ILE A 139 -8.12 -10.22 -0.10
N LYS A 140 -9.09 -9.35 0.19
CA LYS A 140 -9.91 -9.45 1.40
C LYS A 140 -10.62 -10.80 1.50
N LYS A 141 -11.22 -11.27 0.41
CA LYS A 141 -11.88 -12.60 0.37
C LYS A 141 -10.88 -13.75 0.62
N ILE A 142 -9.69 -13.68 0.02
CA ILE A 142 -8.63 -14.66 0.24
C ILE A 142 -8.17 -14.64 1.70
N CYS A 143 -8.00 -13.48 2.29
CA CYS A 143 -7.63 -13.32 3.70
C CYS A 143 -8.66 -13.95 4.63
N TRP A 144 -9.95 -13.65 4.46
CA TRP A 144 -11.03 -14.26 5.25
C TRP A 144 -11.06 -15.79 5.10
N LYS A 145 -10.91 -16.30 3.87
CA LYS A 145 -10.85 -17.73 3.61
C LYS A 145 -9.70 -18.38 4.40
N LYS A 146 -8.49 -17.82 4.32
CA LYS A 146 -7.31 -18.36 5.02
C LYS A 146 -7.45 -18.29 6.55
N LEU A 147 -7.98 -17.19 7.08
CA LEU A 147 -8.23 -17.05 8.52
C LEU A 147 -9.17 -18.16 9.02
N LYS A 148 -10.24 -18.45 8.26
CA LYS A 148 -11.19 -19.51 8.58
C LYS A 148 -10.55 -20.90 8.47
N GLU A 149 -9.82 -21.19 7.39
CA GLU A 149 -9.15 -22.47 7.16
C GLU A 149 -8.12 -22.79 8.25
N ASN A 150 -7.46 -21.75 8.78
CA ASN A 150 -6.48 -21.88 9.86
C ASN A 150 -7.07 -21.74 11.27
N ASN A 151 -8.40 -21.71 11.42
CA ASN A 151 -9.11 -21.55 12.69
C ASN A 151 -8.68 -20.35 13.52
N ILE A 152 -8.31 -19.22 12.85
CA ILE A 152 -7.91 -18.00 13.51
C ILE A 152 -9.15 -17.18 13.89
N ILE A 153 -9.29 -16.89 15.18
CA ILE A 153 -10.39 -16.06 15.68
C ILE A 153 -10.04 -14.58 15.46
N VAL A 154 -10.96 -13.83 14.86
CA VAL A 154 -10.83 -12.40 14.66
C VAL A 154 -11.90 -11.67 15.48
N HIS A 155 -11.44 -10.88 16.46
CA HIS A 155 -12.27 -10.03 17.28
C HIS A 155 -12.40 -8.66 16.63
N LEU A 156 -13.47 -8.45 15.88
CA LEU A 156 -13.79 -7.17 15.23
C LEU A 156 -14.43 -6.19 16.20
N ASN A 157 -14.41 -4.88 15.87
CA ASN A 157 -14.95 -3.80 16.72
C ASN A 157 -14.34 -3.79 18.13
N GLN A 158 -13.13 -4.30 18.29
CA GLN A 158 -12.44 -4.36 19.56
C GLN A 158 -11.13 -3.57 19.55
N LYS A 159 -11.07 -2.48 20.30
CA LYS A 159 -9.80 -1.80 20.56
C LYS A 159 -9.07 -2.54 21.67
N ALA A 160 -7.84 -2.99 21.36
CA ALA A 160 -6.99 -3.67 22.34
C ALA A 160 -6.63 -2.74 23.52
N ASN A 161 -6.56 -3.30 24.70
CA ASN A 161 -6.21 -2.62 25.94
C ASN A 161 -5.38 -3.54 26.85
N GLU A 162 -5.03 -3.08 28.06
CA GLU A 162 -4.22 -3.84 29.01
C GLU A 162 -4.84 -5.18 29.43
N LEU A 163 -6.18 -5.26 29.53
CA LEU A 163 -6.87 -6.52 29.85
C LEU A 163 -6.79 -7.49 28.66
N THR A 164 -6.81 -6.97 27.43
CA THR A 164 -6.60 -7.76 26.22
C THR A 164 -5.25 -8.46 26.27
N PHE A 165 -4.19 -7.72 26.65
CA PHE A 165 -2.82 -8.25 26.64
C PHE A 165 -2.60 -9.38 27.65
N LYS A 166 -3.29 -9.35 28.78
CA LYS A 166 -3.19 -10.39 29.82
C LYS A 166 -3.74 -11.77 29.39
N LYS A 167 -4.45 -11.83 28.27
CA LYS A 167 -5.04 -13.07 27.73
C LYS A 167 -4.07 -13.90 26.90
N TYR A 168 -2.90 -13.37 26.54
CA TYR A 168 -1.97 -13.96 25.60
C TYR A 168 -0.58 -14.10 26.18
N ASP A 169 0.12 -15.18 25.78
CA ASP A 169 1.52 -15.41 26.17
C ASP A 169 2.45 -14.40 25.46
N LYS A 170 2.09 -14.02 24.23
CA LYS A 170 2.80 -13.05 23.40
C LYS A 170 1.83 -12.14 22.66
N ILE A 171 2.24 -10.89 22.46
CA ILE A 171 1.52 -9.89 21.68
C ILE A 171 2.38 -9.44 20.50
N ILE A 172 1.77 -9.37 19.32
CA ILE A 172 2.39 -8.80 18.13
C ILE A 172 1.57 -7.57 17.72
N ILE A 173 2.23 -6.43 17.61
CA ILE A 173 1.60 -5.15 17.28
C ILE A 173 1.77 -4.88 15.79
N CYS A 174 0.65 -4.83 15.05
CA CYS A 174 0.58 -4.59 13.60
C CYS A 174 -0.33 -3.40 13.30
N THR A 175 -0.18 -2.29 14.04
CA THR A 175 -1.11 -1.17 14.06
C THR A 175 -0.66 0.04 13.24
N TYR A 176 0.45 -0.09 12.49
CA TYR A 176 0.99 0.94 11.58
C TYR A 176 1.18 2.30 12.30
N ALA A 177 0.40 3.32 11.96
CA ALA A 177 0.52 4.65 12.55
C ALA A 177 0.19 4.70 14.05
N ASP A 178 -0.58 3.74 14.56
CA ASP A 178 -0.97 3.65 15.98
C ASP A 178 0.01 2.82 16.83
N THR A 179 1.15 2.38 16.27
CA THR A 179 2.10 1.49 16.99
C THR A 179 2.56 2.09 18.31
N ASN A 180 2.84 3.39 18.36
CA ASN A 180 3.28 4.05 19.58
C ASN A 180 2.21 4.10 20.69
N GLU A 181 0.92 4.01 20.36
CA GLU A 181 -0.15 3.93 21.38
C GLU A 181 0.02 2.70 22.27
N PHE A 182 0.58 1.63 21.70
CA PHE A 182 0.83 0.38 22.42
C PHE A 182 2.24 0.33 23.00
N LEU A 183 3.24 0.85 22.32
CA LEU A 183 4.62 0.88 22.85
C LEU A 183 4.72 1.68 24.14
N ASP A 184 3.95 2.75 24.30
CA ASP A 184 3.89 3.53 25.56
C ASP A 184 3.56 2.68 26.79
N LYS A 185 2.88 1.54 26.59
CA LYS A 185 2.45 0.65 27.68
C LYS A 185 3.51 -0.40 28.05
N PHE A 186 4.48 -0.65 27.18
CA PHE A 186 5.43 -1.75 27.32
C PHE A 186 6.89 -1.31 27.33
N SER A 187 7.19 -0.14 26.82
CA SER A 187 8.56 0.36 26.76
C SER A 187 8.57 1.89 26.75
N ASN A 188 9.66 2.47 27.26
CA ASN A 188 9.88 3.92 27.17
C ASN A 188 10.40 4.34 25.77
N ASN A 189 10.50 3.41 24.83
CA ASN A 189 11.06 3.63 23.51
C ASN A 189 9.94 3.86 22.49
N LYS A 190 9.58 5.12 22.28
CA LYS A 190 8.70 5.53 21.17
C LYS A 190 9.47 5.58 19.88
N LEU A 191 8.82 5.20 18.81
CA LEU A 191 9.35 5.36 17.45
C LEU A 191 9.03 6.77 16.96
N GLU A 192 10.06 7.56 16.66
CA GLU A 192 9.88 8.80 15.93
C GLU A 192 9.71 8.51 14.44
N ALA A 193 8.68 9.10 13.85
CA ALA A 193 8.37 8.93 12.43
C ALA A 193 7.84 10.25 11.84
N GLN A 194 7.88 10.34 10.52
CA GLN A 194 7.12 11.32 9.79
C GLN A 194 5.74 10.74 9.52
N PHE A 195 4.71 11.44 9.96
CA PHE A 195 3.31 11.11 9.71
C PHE A 195 2.76 12.04 8.65
N GLU A 196 2.05 11.47 7.68
CA GLU A 196 1.33 12.23 6.65
C GLU A 196 -0.09 11.72 6.55
N ILE A 197 -1.05 12.64 6.59
CA ILE A 197 -2.44 12.34 6.29
C ILE A 197 -2.66 12.72 4.84
N CYS A 198 -2.92 11.70 4.02
CA CYS A 198 -3.14 11.87 2.60
C CYS A 198 -4.59 11.51 2.25
N GLU A 199 -5.18 12.32 1.40
CA GLU A 199 -6.44 11.94 0.75
C GLU A 199 -6.17 11.09 -0.50
N LYS A 200 -7.16 10.31 -0.90
CA LYS A 200 -7.18 9.57 -2.16
C LYS A 200 -8.41 9.99 -2.94
N ILE A 201 -8.19 10.45 -4.15
CA ILE A 201 -9.24 10.97 -5.01
C ILE A 201 -9.67 9.87 -5.97
N PHE A 202 -10.94 9.48 -5.90
CA PHE A 202 -11.54 8.50 -6.80
C PHE A 202 -12.28 9.23 -7.92
N VAL A 203 -11.99 8.86 -9.17
CA VAL A 203 -12.53 9.52 -10.35
C VAL A 203 -12.96 8.52 -11.42
N LYS A 204 -13.91 8.93 -12.27
CA LYS A 204 -14.14 8.28 -13.55
C LYS A 204 -13.40 9.07 -14.62
N LEU A 205 -12.65 8.38 -15.45
CA LEU A 205 -11.88 8.97 -16.53
C LEU A 205 -12.46 8.54 -17.91
N PRO A 206 -12.13 9.28 -18.99
CA PRO A 206 -12.49 8.88 -20.33
C PRO A 206 -11.94 7.50 -20.70
N LYS A 207 -12.60 6.79 -21.64
CA LYS A 207 -12.21 5.45 -22.10
C LYS A 207 -10.76 5.34 -22.57
N SER A 208 -10.14 6.44 -22.98
CA SER A 208 -8.71 6.46 -23.35
C SER A 208 -7.77 6.03 -22.20
N PHE A 209 -8.24 6.10 -20.96
CA PHE A 209 -7.51 5.65 -19.75
C PHE A 209 -7.79 4.19 -19.41
N ASP A 210 -8.79 3.55 -20.04
CA ASP A 210 -9.12 2.16 -19.71
C ASP A 210 -7.88 1.26 -19.81
N ASN A 211 -7.77 0.34 -18.86
CA ASN A 211 -6.67 -0.61 -18.73
C ASN A 211 -5.27 0.01 -18.64
N LYS A 212 -5.14 1.26 -18.19
CA LYS A 212 -3.86 1.93 -18.02
C LYS A 212 -3.63 2.38 -16.59
N SER A 213 -2.44 2.11 -16.11
CA SER A 213 -1.90 2.66 -14.88
C SER A 213 -0.70 3.52 -15.23
N ILE A 214 -0.69 4.77 -14.80
CA ILE A 214 0.27 5.78 -15.25
C ILE A 214 0.90 6.42 -14.01
N LEU A 215 2.22 6.40 -13.96
CA LEU A 215 2.99 7.07 -12.93
C LEU A 215 3.94 8.08 -13.58
N ILE A 216 3.83 9.33 -13.16
CA ILE A 216 4.81 10.36 -13.52
C ILE A 216 5.82 10.47 -12.39
N MET A 217 7.12 10.50 -12.70
CA MET A 217 8.21 10.55 -11.72
C MET A 217 9.42 11.34 -12.24
N ASP A 218 10.44 11.62 -11.49
CA ASP A 218 10.72 11.25 -10.08
C ASP A 218 10.67 12.52 -9.21
N GLY A 219 9.66 12.66 -8.37
CA GLY A 219 9.50 13.88 -7.55
C GLY A 219 8.04 14.23 -7.26
N PRO A 220 7.67 15.53 -7.23
CA PRO A 220 6.34 16.00 -6.85
C PRO A 220 5.33 15.85 -7.99
N PHE A 221 5.03 14.61 -8.36
CA PHE A 221 4.17 14.27 -9.47
C PHE A 221 3.06 13.33 -9.06
N MET A 222 2.21 12.99 -10.03
CA MET A 222 0.98 12.25 -9.83
C MET A 222 1.05 10.82 -10.37
N SER A 223 0.19 9.97 -9.82
CA SER A 223 -0.17 8.68 -10.39
C SER A 223 -1.67 8.61 -10.68
N ILE A 224 -2.02 7.79 -11.67
CA ILE A 224 -3.39 7.42 -12.02
C ILE A 224 -3.43 5.91 -12.09
N ASP A 225 -4.15 5.29 -11.16
CA ASP A 225 -4.18 3.85 -11.02
C ASP A 225 -5.63 3.34 -11.05
N PRO A 226 -5.95 2.30 -11.84
CA PRO A 226 -7.29 1.74 -11.86
C PRO A 226 -7.58 0.96 -10.57
N VAL A 227 -8.83 1.01 -10.12
CA VAL A 227 -9.31 0.27 -8.95
C VAL A 227 -9.98 -1.02 -9.43
N GLY A 228 -9.20 -2.06 -9.63
CA GLY A 228 -9.69 -3.32 -10.19
C GLY A 228 -10.42 -3.08 -11.53
N ASP A 229 -11.46 -3.86 -11.80
CA ASP A 229 -12.28 -3.75 -13.01
C ASP A 229 -13.51 -2.83 -12.82
N THR A 230 -13.41 -1.84 -11.93
CA THR A 230 -14.58 -1.00 -11.57
C THR A 230 -14.84 0.15 -12.52
N GLY A 231 -13.90 0.48 -13.41
CA GLY A 231 -13.93 1.71 -14.23
C GLY A 231 -13.66 2.98 -13.42
N ILE A 232 -13.27 2.83 -12.15
CA ILE A 232 -12.86 3.92 -11.27
C ILE A 232 -11.34 3.94 -11.21
N PHE A 233 -10.78 5.15 -11.10
CA PHE A 233 -9.35 5.37 -10.93
C PHE A 233 -9.09 6.08 -9.61
N ILE A 234 -7.95 5.77 -9.01
CA ILE A 234 -7.41 6.49 -7.87
C ILE A 234 -6.31 7.42 -8.35
N ILE A 235 -6.40 8.68 -7.96
CA ILE A 235 -5.35 9.67 -8.22
C ILE A 235 -4.56 9.86 -6.95
N GLY A 236 -3.23 9.72 -7.06
CA GLY A 236 -2.27 10.10 -6.05
C GLY A 236 -1.40 11.24 -6.55
N ASP A 237 -1.17 12.25 -5.72
CA ASP A 237 -0.22 13.32 -5.98
C ASP A 237 0.66 13.52 -4.75
N VAL A 238 1.97 13.54 -4.95
CA VAL A 238 2.94 13.55 -3.84
C VAL A 238 2.85 14.83 -2.98
N VAL A 239 2.36 15.92 -3.55
CA VAL A 239 2.26 17.21 -2.85
C VAL A 239 0.82 17.56 -2.52
N ASN A 240 -0.06 17.49 -3.53
CA ASN A 240 -1.40 18.05 -3.42
C ASN A 240 -2.37 17.16 -2.64
N THR A 241 -2.08 15.87 -2.48
CA THR A 241 -2.91 14.95 -1.68
C THR A 241 -2.48 14.85 -0.23
N VAL A 242 -1.38 15.50 0.19
CA VAL A 242 -0.95 15.55 1.59
C VAL A 242 -1.71 16.68 2.30
N LEU A 243 -2.62 16.30 3.19
CA LEU A 243 -3.44 17.24 3.96
C LEU A 243 -2.69 17.82 5.16
N THR A 244 -1.93 16.97 5.85
CA THR A 244 -1.09 17.36 6.98
C THR A 244 0.17 16.51 7.03
N SER A 245 1.26 17.07 7.53
CA SER A 245 2.50 16.36 7.80
C SER A 245 3.09 16.80 9.13
N ASN A 246 3.58 15.86 9.93
CA ASN A 246 4.32 16.16 11.15
C ASN A 246 5.37 15.08 11.44
N LYS A 247 6.45 15.48 12.13
CA LYS A 247 7.41 14.56 12.72
C LYS A 247 7.11 14.40 14.21
N GLY A 248 7.25 13.20 14.73
CA GLY A 248 7.02 12.93 16.15
C GLY A 248 6.64 11.49 16.41
N THR A 249 5.99 11.25 17.54
CA THR A 249 5.59 9.90 18.01
C THR A 249 4.14 9.56 17.70
N LYS A 250 3.36 10.51 17.17
CA LYS A 250 1.95 10.30 16.78
C LYS A 250 1.55 11.25 15.64
N PRO A 251 0.57 10.88 14.82
CA PRO A 251 0.01 11.78 13.83
C PRO A 251 -0.73 12.94 14.52
N ILE A 252 -0.58 14.15 13.97
CA ILE A 252 -1.36 15.33 14.36
C ILE A 252 -2.43 15.55 13.29
N ILE A 253 -3.69 15.40 13.68
CA ILE A 253 -4.82 15.58 12.79
C ILE A 253 -5.43 16.96 13.05
N ASP A 254 -5.39 17.83 12.05
CA ASP A 254 -6.10 19.12 12.13
C ASP A 254 -7.61 18.87 12.20
N LYS A 255 -8.28 19.55 13.16
CA LYS A 255 -9.72 19.39 13.40
C LYS A 255 -10.57 19.61 12.16
N LYS A 256 -10.15 20.47 11.23
CA LYS A 256 -10.84 20.71 9.95
C LYS A 256 -10.97 19.46 9.08
N PHE A 257 -10.03 18.47 9.22
CA PHE A 257 -10.05 17.23 8.48
C PHE A 257 -10.78 16.09 9.20
N LEU A 258 -11.13 16.23 10.49
CA LEU A 258 -11.84 15.19 11.24
C LEU A 258 -13.18 14.85 10.59
N ASN A 259 -13.89 15.84 10.07
CA ASN A 259 -15.16 15.63 9.36
C ASN A 259 -14.96 14.94 7.99
N VAL A 260 -13.84 15.17 7.34
CA VAL A 260 -13.46 14.49 6.09
C VAL A 260 -13.09 13.05 6.39
N LEU A 261 -12.29 12.80 7.43
CA LEU A 261 -11.89 11.46 7.85
C LEU A 261 -13.08 10.61 8.32
N ASN A 262 -14.06 11.22 8.99
CA ASN A 262 -15.30 10.55 9.41
C ASN A 262 -16.29 10.32 8.25
N LYS A 263 -16.18 11.08 7.18
CA LYS A 263 -16.94 10.89 5.93
C LYS A 263 -16.14 10.10 4.89
N GLY A 264 -14.84 10.04 5.05
CA GLY A 264 -13.87 9.82 3.99
C GLY A 264 -13.55 8.41 3.68
N ILE A 265 -14.33 7.53 4.17
CA ILE A 265 -14.51 6.29 3.45
C ILE A 265 -15.85 6.44 2.75
N ILE A 266 -16.02 7.56 2.12
CA ILE A 266 -17.11 7.73 1.18
C ILE A 266 -16.64 7.12 -0.13
N SER A 267 -17.12 5.89 -0.27
CA SER A 267 -17.47 5.16 -1.51
C SER A 267 -16.92 5.76 -2.80
#